data_afacff80b44197d24cbf474f6ea778db
#
_entry.id   afacff80b44197d24cbf474f6ea778db
#
_cell.length_a   1.000
_cell.length_b   1.000
_cell.length_c   1.000
_cell.angle_alpha   90.00
_cell.angle_beta   90.00
_cell.angle_gamma   90.00
#
_symmetry.space_group_name_H-M   'P 1'
#
loop_
_entity.id
_entity.type
_entity.pdbx_description
1 polymer ?
#
loop_
_entity_poly.entity_id
_entity_poly.type
_entity_poly.pdbx_seq_one_letter_code
_entity_poly.pdbx_strand_id
1 'polypeptide(L)'
;MENFKTDFAKTLKESNLSEKEIAFKNLNAKEFSKQGFPNRKDEDWKFSDINQIIKKEIGELKFYTGQSKETDIDEDVLLGEIKHNKLIFVNGQLVQTDFSSEEISKIEFLDNKNDTEDQSVENSLINLNNALANKSYKLLVKKNYQIKNPLIIYHVSNNKVTSQNINLKINFELEENSSLKLIDLLKDKGNKNFINIFYNFSLEKNSVLKNYKIDQFENDNIRYMFNNIKQSSNSVSETFYLSKGSTFSKNEIFCDLKGEHSSAFVNGVFSLNKNKHHEIKAKINHLVENTKSYQSVSYTHLTLPTNREV
;
A
#
# COMPACT_ATOMS: atom_id res chain seq x y z
N MET A 1 0.00 -23.29 1.08
CA MET A 1 -1.17 -23.15 0.16
C MET A 1 -2.46 -23.77 0.73
N GLU A 2 -2.38 -24.86 1.48
CA GLU A 2 -3.56 -25.48 2.11
C GLU A 2 -4.23 -24.56 3.13
N ASN A 3 -3.44 -23.93 4.01
CA ASN A 3 -3.92 -22.92 4.96
C ASN A 3 -4.62 -21.74 4.27
N PHE A 4 -4.07 -21.28 3.12
CA PHE A 4 -4.71 -20.20 2.34
C PHE A 4 -6.13 -20.60 1.90
N LYS A 5 -6.32 -21.81 1.34
CA LYS A 5 -7.63 -22.24 0.86
C LYS A 5 -8.65 -22.34 2.00
N THR A 6 -8.22 -22.91 3.13
CA THR A 6 -9.06 -23.06 4.32
C THR A 6 -9.47 -21.70 4.90
N ASP A 7 -8.51 -20.77 5.03
CA ASP A 7 -8.74 -19.45 5.60
C ASP A 7 -9.56 -18.57 4.64
N PHE A 8 -9.32 -18.66 3.33
CA PHE A 8 -10.11 -17.97 2.32
C PHE A 8 -11.59 -18.41 2.34
N ALA A 9 -11.85 -19.71 2.47
CA ALA A 9 -13.23 -20.23 2.57
C ALA A 9 -13.93 -19.70 3.84
N LYS A 10 -13.23 -19.54 4.95
CA LYS A 10 -13.77 -18.90 6.18
C LYS A 10 -14.10 -17.44 5.93
N THR A 11 -13.18 -16.70 5.31
CA THR A 11 -13.37 -15.26 4.98
C THR A 11 -14.64 -15.04 4.16
N LEU A 12 -14.88 -15.88 3.14
CA LEU A 12 -16.08 -15.76 2.31
C LEU A 12 -17.38 -16.05 3.08
N LYS A 13 -17.37 -17.03 4.00
CA LYS A 13 -18.56 -17.39 4.79
C LYS A 13 -18.97 -16.31 5.80
N GLU A 14 -18.01 -15.60 6.33
CA GLU A 14 -18.24 -14.59 7.38
C GLU A 14 -18.49 -13.18 6.83
N SER A 15 -18.30 -12.99 5.53
CA SER A 15 -18.48 -11.71 4.86
C SER A 15 -19.84 -11.64 4.17
N ASN A 16 -20.56 -10.54 4.37
CA ASN A 16 -21.81 -10.27 3.64
C ASN A 16 -21.47 -9.62 2.28
N LEU A 17 -21.12 -10.45 1.29
CA LEU A 17 -20.66 -10.05 -0.03
C LEU A 17 -21.74 -10.30 -1.09
N SER A 18 -21.79 -9.44 -2.10
CA SER A 18 -22.58 -9.66 -3.31
C SER A 18 -21.99 -10.80 -4.16
N GLU A 19 -22.79 -11.36 -5.06
CA GLU A 19 -22.32 -12.39 -6.00
C GLU A 19 -21.13 -11.92 -6.85
N LYS A 20 -21.11 -10.64 -7.25
CA LYS A 20 -20.01 -10.05 -8.02
C LYS A 20 -18.72 -10.00 -7.20
N GLU A 21 -18.80 -9.59 -5.93
CA GLU A 21 -17.66 -9.57 -5.03
C GLU A 21 -17.11 -10.97 -4.76
N ILE A 22 -18.01 -11.96 -4.58
CA ILE A 22 -17.63 -13.37 -4.40
C ILE A 22 -16.92 -13.89 -5.66
N ALA A 23 -17.47 -13.61 -6.85
CA ALA A 23 -16.85 -14.02 -8.12
C ALA A 23 -15.46 -13.38 -8.30
N PHE A 24 -15.31 -12.09 -8.01
CA PHE A 24 -14.06 -11.36 -8.08
C PHE A 24 -13.01 -11.94 -7.10
N LYS A 25 -13.38 -12.15 -5.84
CA LYS A 25 -12.49 -12.75 -4.83
C LYS A 25 -12.07 -14.17 -5.22
N ASN A 26 -12.99 -15.00 -5.72
CA ASN A 26 -12.69 -16.36 -6.18
C ASN A 26 -11.71 -16.36 -7.36
N LEU A 27 -11.87 -15.44 -8.33
CA LEU A 27 -10.96 -15.30 -9.46
C LEU A 27 -9.54 -14.99 -8.96
N ASN A 28 -9.40 -13.98 -8.12
CA ASN A 28 -8.10 -13.56 -7.58
C ASN A 28 -7.46 -14.63 -6.68
N ALA A 29 -8.26 -15.34 -5.87
CA ALA A 29 -7.79 -16.46 -5.06
C ALA A 29 -7.28 -17.63 -5.92
N LYS A 30 -7.94 -17.90 -7.05
CA LYS A 30 -7.50 -18.90 -8.04
C LYS A 30 -6.17 -18.49 -8.66
N GLU A 31 -6.03 -17.24 -9.11
CA GLU A 31 -4.79 -16.76 -9.71
C GLU A 31 -3.63 -16.76 -8.69
N PHE A 32 -3.86 -16.30 -7.45
CA PHE A 32 -2.86 -16.42 -6.40
C PHE A 32 -2.49 -17.88 -6.10
N SER A 33 -3.47 -18.79 -6.07
CA SER A 33 -3.21 -20.22 -5.84
C SER A 33 -2.35 -20.86 -6.92
N LYS A 34 -2.47 -20.38 -8.15
CA LYS A 34 -1.69 -20.82 -9.32
C LYS A 34 -0.26 -20.25 -9.29
N GLN A 35 -0.12 -18.98 -8.98
CA GLN A 35 1.17 -18.27 -9.00
C GLN A 35 1.97 -18.49 -7.70
N GLY A 36 1.30 -18.51 -6.55
CA GLY A 36 1.92 -18.54 -5.23
C GLY A 36 2.60 -17.21 -4.86
N PHE A 37 3.41 -17.24 -3.82
CA PHE A 37 4.29 -16.13 -3.47
C PHE A 37 5.42 -16.00 -4.49
N PRO A 38 5.74 -14.76 -4.94
CA PRO A 38 6.83 -14.56 -5.86
C PRO A 38 8.19 -14.94 -5.25
N ASN A 39 9.12 -15.31 -6.10
CA ASN A 39 10.45 -15.76 -5.72
C ASN A 39 11.50 -15.22 -6.70
N ARG A 40 12.78 -15.54 -6.46
CA ARG A 40 13.91 -15.02 -7.27
C ARG A 40 13.90 -15.39 -8.75
N LYS A 41 13.05 -16.31 -9.19
CA LYS A 41 12.88 -16.62 -10.63
C LYS A 41 12.03 -15.57 -11.34
N ASP A 42 11.23 -14.83 -10.57
CA ASP A 42 10.45 -13.71 -11.10
C ASP A 42 11.37 -12.50 -11.22
N GLU A 43 11.45 -11.88 -12.40
CA GLU A 43 12.37 -10.78 -12.66
C GLU A 43 12.21 -9.63 -11.65
N ASP A 44 10.98 -9.34 -11.27
CA ASP A 44 10.63 -8.31 -10.30
C ASP A 44 11.04 -8.65 -8.87
N TRP A 45 11.45 -9.90 -8.61
CA TRP A 45 11.83 -10.43 -7.30
C TRP A 45 13.25 -11.03 -7.28
N LYS A 46 14.08 -10.74 -8.28
CA LYS A 46 15.44 -11.29 -8.39
C LYS A 46 16.33 -11.06 -7.17
N PHE A 47 16.08 -10.01 -6.39
CA PHE A 47 16.85 -9.67 -5.18
C PHE A 47 16.25 -10.25 -3.90
N SER A 48 15.00 -10.73 -3.92
CA SER A 48 14.29 -11.22 -2.74
C SER A 48 13.38 -12.40 -3.07
N ASP A 49 13.22 -13.29 -2.10
CA ASP A 49 12.28 -14.41 -2.14
C ASP A 49 11.31 -14.25 -0.98
N ILE A 50 10.13 -13.71 -1.26
CA ILE A 50 9.17 -13.40 -0.21
C ILE A 50 8.69 -14.64 0.55
N ASN A 51 8.63 -15.80 -0.14
CA ASN A 51 8.23 -17.05 0.49
C ASN A 51 9.28 -17.51 1.54
N GLN A 52 10.56 -17.41 1.19
CA GLN A 52 11.63 -17.74 2.14
C GLN A 52 11.69 -16.73 3.28
N ILE A 53 11.50 -15.44 2.99
CA ILE A 53 11.48 -14.38 4.00
C ILE A 53 10.33 -14.63 4.99
N ILE A 54 9.12 -14.92 4.52
CA ILE A 54 7.97 -15.23 5.37
C ILE A 54 8.27 -16.46 6.24
N LYS A 55 8.79 -17.54 5.65
CA LYS A 55 9.15 -18.76 6.40
C LYS A 55 10.17 -18.50 7.50
N LYS A 56 11.18 -17.68 7.21
CA LYS A 56 12.27 -17.38 8.15
C LYS A 56 11.81 -16.46 9.28
N GLU A 57 11.11 -15.39 8.96
CA GLU A 57 10.82 -14.31 9.91
C GLU A 57 9.47 -14.51 10.64
N ILE A 58 8.47 -15.11 9.97
CA ILE A 58 7.12 -15.32 10.50
C ILE A 58 6.89 -16.79 10.88
N GLY A 59 7.35 -17.71 10.03
CA GLY A 59 7.06 -19.14 10.12
C GLY A 59 5.78 -19.50 9.38
N GLU A 60 4.75 -19.92 10.09
CA GLU A 60 3.44 -20.25 9.52
C GLU A 60 2.55 -19.00 9.41
N LEU A 61 2.23 -18.61 8.18
CA LEU A 61 1.38 -17.45 7.90
C LEU A 61 -0.10 -17.84 7.92
N LYS A 62 -0.90 -17.10 8.69
CA LYS A 62 -2.36 -17.21 8.74
C LYS A 62 -2.97 -16.19 7.80
N PHE A 63 -3.93 -16.60 6.99
CA PHE A 63 -4.59 -15.73 5.99
C PHE A 63 -5.96 -15.22 6.44
N TYR A 64 -6.49 -15.79 7.48
CA TYR A 64 -7.74 -15.34 8.08
C TYR A 64 -7.43 -14.38 9.23
N THR A 65 -7.84 -13.15 9.05
CA THR A 65 -7.92 -12.15 10.11
C THR A 65 -9.38 -12.05 10.52
N GLY A 66 -9.82 -12.87 11.45
CA GLY A 66 -11.14 -12.69 12.09
C GLY A 66 -11.34 -11.23 12.46
N GLN A 67 -12.57 -10.76 12.50
CA GLN A 67 -12.86 -9.39 12.95
C GLN A 67 -12.34 -9.26 14.40
N SER A 68 -11.10 -8.81 14.53
CA SER A 68 -10.55 -8.43 15.82
C SER A 68 -11.38 -7.25 16.30
N LYS A 69 -12.17 -7.44 17.34
CA LYS A 69 -12.93 -6.35 17.98
C LYS A 69 -12.00 -5.38 18.73
N GLU A 70 -10.71 -5.57 18.66
CA GLU A 70 -9.72 -4.78 19.38
C GLU A 70 -9.31 -3.58 18.56
N THR A 71 -9.99 -2.50 18.81
CA THR A 71 -9.81 -1.20 18.18
C THR A 71 -9.06 -0.21 19.08
N ASP A 72 -8.45 -0.67 20.15
CA ASP A 72 -7.73 0.19 21.08
C ASP A 72 -6.56 0.87 20.35
N ILE A 73 -6.63 2.18 20.28
CA ILE A 73 -5.60 3.04 19.73
C ILE A 73 -4.86 3.65 20.92
N ASP A 74 -3.56 3.43 20.95
CA ASP A 74 -2.68 4.16 21.84
C ASP A 74 -2.57 5.59 21.29
N GLU A 75 -3.09 6.58 22.01
CA GLU A 75 -3.13 7.98 21.57
C GLU A 75 -1.74 8.56 21.31
N ASP A 76 -0.70 8.04 21.96
CA ASP A 76 0.70 8.41 21.72
C ASP A 76 1.18 8.10 20.28
N VAL A 77 0.41 7.29 19.56
CA VAL A 77 0.68 6.97 18.15
C VAL A 77 0.34 8.13 17.22
N LEU A 78 -0.58 9.01 17.64
CA LEU A 78 -1.07 10.10 16.80
C LEU A 78 -0.18 11.35 16.89
N LEU A 79 -0.03 12.04 15.76
CA LEU A 79 0.68 13.32 15.72
C LEU A 79 -0.23 14.43 16.27
N GLY A 80 0.10 14.97 17.44
CA GLY A 80 -0.69 16.03 18.08
C GLY A 80 -0.37 17.45 17.60
N GLU A 81 0.84 17.66 17.07
CA GLU A 81 1.35 19.01 16.78
C GLU A 81 0.94 19.57 15.40
N ILE A 82 0.46 18.72 14.52
CA ILE A 82 0.13 19.09 13.14
C ILE A 82 -1.36 18.98 12.91
N LYS A 83 -2.00 20.07 12.46
CA LYS A 83 -3.41 20.00 12.04
C LYS A 83 -3.52 19.15 10.75
N HIS A 84 -4.27 18.07 10.81
CA HIS A 84 -4.40 17.11 9.71
C HIS A 84 -5.76 16.42 9.71
N ASN A 85 -6.13 15.88 8.56
CA ASN A 85 -7.20 14.90 8.43
C ASN A 85 -6.62 13.51 8.71
N LYS A 86 -7.41 12.57 9.22
CA LYS A 86 -6.89 11.25 9.57
C LYS A 86 -7.82 10.10 9.19
N LEU A 87 -7.18 9.03 8.76
CA LEU A 87 -7.75 7.68 8.65
C LEU A 87 -6.88 6.77 9.52
N ILE A 88 -7.49 6.01 10.42
CA ILE A 88 -6.75 5.11 11.31
C ILE A 88 -7.17 3.68 11.00
N PHE A 89 -6.19 2.88 10.58
CA PHE A 89 -6.33 1.45 10.36
C PHE A 89 -5.58 0.69 11.45
N VAL A 90 -6.28 -0.16 12.17
CA VAL A 90 -5.69 -1.09 13.16
C VAL A 90 -5.77 -2.50 12.58
N ASN A 91 -4.62 -3.15 12.43
CA ASN A 91 -4.52 -4.48 11.80
C ASN A 91 -5.25 -4.57 10.44
N GLY A 92 -5.16 -3.50 9.63
CA GLY A 92 -5.80 -3.42 8.32
C GLY A 92 -7.30 -3.10 8.34
N GLN A 93 -7.90 -2.87 9.51
CA GLN A 93 -9.31 -2.50 9.65
C GLN A 93 -9.45 -1.01 9.95
N LEU A 94 -10.34 -0.32 9.25
CA LEU A 94 -10.66 1.08 9.52
C LEU A 94 -11.36 1.21 10.86
N VAL A 95 -10.78 2.02 11.74
CA VAL A 95 -11.29 2.26 13.09
C VAL A 95 -11.83 3.68 13.24
N GLN A 96 -11.16 4.65 12.63
CA GLN A 96 -11.53 6.05 12.76
C GLN A 96 -11.30 6.82 11.46
N THR A 97 -12.22 7.72 11.18
CA THR A 97 -12.10 8.76 10.15
C THR A 97 -12.35 10.11 10.79
N ASP A 98 -11.51 11.11 10.46
CA ASP A 98 -11.68 12.46 10.97
C ASP A 98 -11.22 13.46 9.90
N PHE A 99 -12.16 14.21 9.36
CA PHE A 99 -11.92 15.27 8.40
C PHE A 99 -12.32 16.61 8.99
N SER A 100 -11.54 17.64 8.76
CA SER A 100 -11.87 18.97 9.20
C SER A 100 -13.21 19.43 8.60
N SER A 101 -13.93 20.31 9.30
CA SER A 101 -15.23 20.83 8.85
C SER A 101 -15.20 21.48 7.46
N GLU A 102 -14.05 22.05 7.07
CA GLU A 102 -13.86 22.64 5.75
C GLU A 102 -13.73 21.60 4.64
N GLU A 103 -13.22 20.40 4.97
CA GLU A 103 -12.87 19.36 4.00
C GLU A 103 -13.91 18.26 3.87
N ILE A 104 -14.76 18.07 4.88
CA ILE A 104 -15.77 17.01 4.90
C ILE A 104 -16.76 17.06 3.73
N SER A 105 -17.02 18.25 3.16
CA SER A 105 -17.87 18.42 1.97
C SER A 105 -17.11 18.27 0.64
N LYS A 106 -15.76 18.21 0.69
CA LYS A 106 -14.85 18.22 -0.46
C LYS A 106 -14.10 16.93 -0.65
N ILE A 107 -14.07 16.10 0.39
CA ILE A 107 -13.44 14.77 0.37
C ILE A 107 -14.52 13.76 0.74
N GLU A 108 -14.71 12.76 -0.11
CA GLU A 108 -15.59 11.64 0.17
C GLU A 108 -14.73 10.41 0.46
N PHE A 109 -15.02 9.74 1.58
CA PHE A 109 -14.37 8.49 1.94
C PHE A 109 -15.45 7.44 2.22
N LEU A 110 -15.46 6.37 1.42
CA LEU A 110 -16.55 5.39 1.38
C LEU A 110 -16.02 3.97 1.34
N ASP A 111 -16.82 3.02 1.85
CA ASP A 111 -16.65 1.60 1.53
C ASP A 111 -16.93 1.40 0.03
N ASN A 112 -15.96 0.90 -0.71
CA ASN A 112 -16.09 0.63 -2.15
C ASN A 112 -16.60 -0.80 -2.41
N LYS A 113 -17.88 -1.02 -2.20
CA LYS A 113 -18.52 -2.34 -2.25
C LYS A 113 -18.52 -3.00 -3.64
N ASN A 114 -18.27 -2.26 -4.71
CA ASN A 114 -18.32 -2.77 -6.08
C ASN A 114 -16.96 -2.69 -6.78
N ASP A 115 -15.87 -2.71 -6.02
CA ASP A 115 -14.51 -2.66 -6.56
C ASP A 115 -14.11 -4.00 -7.18
N THR A 116 -14.75 -4.31 -8.30
CA THR A 116 -14.54 -5.54 -9.07
C THR A 116 -13.91 -5.27 -10.44
N GLU A 117 -13.49 -4.01 -10.70
CA GLU A 117 -13.00 -3.60 -12.02
C GLU A 117 -11.54 -3.95 -12.28
N ASP A 118 -10.74 -4.15 -11.24
CA ASP A 118 -9.36 -4.60 -11.39
C ASP A 118 -9.33 -6.08 -11.80
N GLN A 119 -9.30 -6.31 -13.08
CA GLN A 119 -9.06 -7.64 -13.63
C GLN A 119 -7.72 -8.19 -13.09
N SER A 120 -7.64 -9.51 -12.99
CA SER A 120 -6.46 -10.24 -12.51
C SER A 120 -5.17 -9.66 -13.10
N VAL A 121 -4.38 -9.07 -12.23
CA VAL A 121 -3.08 -8.51 -12.60
C VAL A 121 -2.07 -9.65 -12.60
N GLU A 122 -1.03 -9.56 -13.41
CA GLU A 122 0.07 -10.54 -13.40
C GLU A 122 0.80 -10.63 -12.05
N ASN A 123 0.53 -9.71 -11.13
CA ASN A 123 1.15 -9.64 -9.81
C ASN A 123 0.37 -10.47 -8.77
N SER A 124 0.99 -11.55 -8.31
CA SER A 124 0.35 -12.49 -7.38
C SER A 124 -0.01 -11.87 -6.01
N LEU A 125 0.75 -10.88 -5.53
CA LEU A 125 0.46 -10.23 -4.25
C LEU A 125 -0.72 -9.26 -4.33
N ILE A 126 -0.99 -8.70 -5.52
CA ILE A 126 -2.22 -7.95 -5.77
C ILE A 126 -3.41 -8.91 -5.80
N ASN A 127 -3.26 -10.06 -6.45
CA ASN A 127 -4.29 -11.11 -6.44
C ASN A 127 -4.58 -11.58 -5.01
N LEU A 128 -3.55 -11.77 -4.17
CA LEU A 128 -3.72 -12.08 -2.76
C LEU A 128 -4.49 -10.98 -2.02
N ASN A 129 -4.14 -9.71 -2.25
CA ASN A 129 -4.82 -8.57 -1.64
C ASN A 129 -6.30 -8.52 -2.07
N ASN A 130 -6.60 -8.60 -3.36
CA ASN A 130 -7.96 -8.61 -3.91
C ASN A 130 -8.80 -9.77 -3.36
N ALA A 131 -8.20 -10.94 -3.16
CA ALA A 131 -8.89 -12.10 -2.58
C ALA A 131 -9.25 -11.89 -1.10
N LEU A 132 -8.32 -11.32 -0.31
CA LEU A 132 -8.40 -11.34 1.15
C LEU A 132 -8.72 -10.00 1.81
N ALA A 133 -8.60 -8.86 1.12
CA ALA A 133 -8.98 -7.59 1.71
C ALA A 133 -10.44 -7.63 2.15
N ASN A 134 -10.69 -7.39 3.44
CA ASN A 134 -12.05 -7.45 3.99
C ASN A 134 -12.96 -6.41 3.35
N LYS A 135 -12.41 -5.22 3.10
CA LYS A 135 -13.08 -4.11 2.43
C LYS A 135 -12.10 -3.42 1.49
N SER A 136 -12.61 -2.87 0.41
CA SER A 136 -11.96 -1.86 -0.39
C SER A 136 -12.54 -0.50 -0.02
N TYR A 137 -11.70 0.53 -0.02
CA TYR A 137 -12.13 1.90 0.27
C TYR A 137 -11.90 2.78 -0.94
N LYS A 138 -12.72 3.82 -1.07
CA LYS A 138 -12.57 4.87 -2.06
C LYS A 138 -12.46 6.21 -1.38
N LEU A 139 -11.44 6.99 -1.75
CA LEU A 139 -11.28 8.39 -1.37
C LEU A 139 -11.35 9.24 -2.63
N LEU A 140 -12.33 10.14 -2.67
CA LEU A 140 -12.52 11.08 -3.76
C LEU A 140 -12.23 12.50 -3.28
N VAL A 141 -11.34 13.20 -3.98
CA VAL A 141 -11.13 14.65 -3.82
C VAL A 141 -11.84 15.37 -4.94
N LYS A 142 -12.85 16.19 -4.59
CA LYS A 142 -13.72 16.85 -5.56
C LYS A 142 -12.99 17.88 -6.41
N LYS A 143 -13.54 18.09 -7.60
CA LYS A 143 -13.06 19.05 -8.61
C LYS A 143 -12.81 20.44 -8.03
N ASN A 144 -11.69 21.04 -8.47
CA ASN A 144 -11.25 22.38 -8.06
C ASN A 144 -10.94 22.54 -6.56
N TYR A 145 -10.74 21.42 -5.83
CA TYR A 145 -10.42 21.50 -4.42
C TYR A 145 -8.93 21.20 -4.16
N GLN A 146 -8.26 22.14 -3.50
CA GLN A 146 -6.88 21.99 -3.05
C GLN A 146 -6.88 21.68 -1.55
N ILE A 147 -6.45 20.48 -1.16
CA ILE A 147 -6.45 20.09 0.25
C ILE A 147 -5.60 21.05 1.09
N LYS A 148 -6.18 21.58 2.16
CA LYS A 148 -5.49 22.51 3.06
C LYS A 148 -4.62 21.78 4.07
N ASN A 149 -5.23 20.83 4.77
CA ASN A 149 -4.53 20.01 5.76
C ASN A 149 -4.17 18.66 5.14
N PRO A 150 -2.97 18.11 5.39
CA PRO A 150 -2.61 16.80 4.87
C PRO A 150 -3.57 15.73 5.39
N LEU A 151 -3.80 14.70 4.60
CA LEU A 151 -4.44 13.48 5.06
C LEU A 151 -3.36 12.52 5.56
N ILE A 152 -3.46 12.12 6.82
CA ILE A 152 -2.56 11.11 7.38
C ILE A 152 -3.32 9.79 7.52
N ILE A 153 -2.78 8.75 6.88
CA ILE A 153 -3.23 7.38 7.09
C ILE A 153 -2.30 6.74 8.11
N TYR A 154 -2.84 6.43 9.26
CA TYR A 154 -2.14 5.69 10.30
C TYR A 154 -2.35 4.20 10.11
N HIS A 155 -1.27 3.48 9.86
CA HIS A 155 -1.26 2.03 9.91
C HIS A 155 -0.71 1.61 11.26
N VAL A 156 -1.57 1.02 12.07
CA VAL A 156 -1.24 0.58 13.42
C VAL A 156 -1.40 -0.93 13.50
N SER A 157 -0.39 -1.63 13.96
CA SER A 157 -0.54 -3.02 14.37
C SER A 157 -0.31 -3.13 15.86
N ASN A 158 -1.16 -3.90 16.53
CA ASN A 158 -1.03 -4.14 17.95
C ASN A 158 -0.36 -5.50 18.23
N ASN A 159 0.14 -5.69 19.47
CA ASN A 159 0.89 -6.88 19.86
C ASN A 159 0.03 -8.17 19.93
N LYS A 160 -1.29 -8.06 19.76
CA LYS A 160 -2.21 -9.20 19.87
C LYS A 160 -2.37 -9.95 18.54
N VAL A 161 -1.96 -9.32 17.41
CA VAL A 161 -2.01 -9.90 16.08
C VAL A 161 -0.62 -10.25 15.61
N THR A 162 -0.36 -11.53 15.43
CA THR A 162 0.94 -12.04 14.99
C THR A 162 0.78 -13.15 13.95
N SER A 163 1.75 -13.27 13.07
CA SER A 163 1.81 -14.28 12.00
C SER A 163 0.60 -14.22 11.03
N GLN A 164 0.07 -13.04 10.81
CA GLN A 164 -1.09 -12.86 9.94
C GLN A 164 -0.74 -12.12 8.65
N ASN A 165 -1.47 -12.44 7.59
CA ASN A 165 -1.51 -11.65 6.38
C ASN A 165 -2.58 -10.57 6.54
N ILE A 166 -2.15 -9.31 6.55
CA ILE A 166 -3.01 -8.14 6.67
C ILE A 166 -3.08 -7.47 5.28
N ASN A 167 -4.30 -7.31 4.76
CA ASN A 167 -4.51 -6.73 3.43
C ASN A 167 -5.32 -5.44 3.55
N LEU A 168 -4.87 -4.40 2.84
CA LEU A 168 -5.57 -3.13 2.73
C LEU A 168 -5.60 -2.67 1.27
N LYS A 169 -6.77 -2.25 0.79
CA LYS A 169 -6.96 -1.68 -0.54
C LYS A 169 -7.68 -0.33 -0.43
N ILE A 170 -7.10 0.71 -1.07
CA ILE A 170 -7.71 2.04 -1.17
C ILE A 170 -7.55 2.56 -2.60
N ASN A 171 -8.66 3.04 -3.17
CA ASN A 171 -8.69 3.73 -4.45
C ASN A 171 -8.80 5.23 -4.19
N PHE A 172 -7.88 6.00 -4.74
CA PHE A 172 -7.84 7.46 -4.65
C PHE A 172 -8.21 8.05 -6.00
N GLU A 173 -9.23 8.88 -6.02
CA GLU A 173 -9.64 9.63 -7.20
C GLU A 173 -9.46 11.12 -6.95
N LEU A 174 -8.62 11.75 -7.73
CA LEU A 174 -8.41 13.18 -7.72
C LEU A 174 -9.07 13.76 -8.96
N GLU A 175 -10.22 14.41 -8.78
CA GLU A 175 -10.92 15.06 -9.88
C GLU A 175 -10.11 16.25 -10.44
N GLU A 176 -10.54 16.78 -11.57
CA GLU A 176 -9.88 17.86 -12.29
C GLU A 176 -9.56 19.08 -11.39
N ASN A 177 -8.34 19.60 -11.50
CA ASN A 177 -7.80 20.74 -10.73
C ASN A 177 -7.83 20.51 -9.21
N SER A 178 -7.80 19.27 -8.72
CA SER A 178 -7.75 18.99 -7.28
C SER A 178 -6.33 18.66 -6.80
N SER A 179 -6.11 18.70 -5.49
CA SER A 179 -4.84 18.25 -4.92
C SER A 179 -5.02 17.46 -3.63
N LEU A 180 -4.15 16.48 -3.43
CA LEU A 180 -4.04 15.68 -2.21
C LEU A 180 -2.60 15.68 -1.68
N LYS A 181 -2.45 15.98 -0.39
CA LYS A 181 -1.23 15.73 0.37
C LYS A 181 -1.49 14.52 1.27
N LEU A 182 -0.94 13.38 0.92
CA LEU A 182 -1.10 12.11 1.62
C LEU A 182 0.17 11.77 2.38
N ILE A 183 0.03 11.37 3.64
CA ILE A 183 1.10 10.85 4.46
C ILE A 183 0.67 9.48 4.98
N ASP A 184 1.34 8.42 4.53
CA ASP A 184 1.22 7.10 5.14
C ASP A 184 2.21 6.99 6.28
N LEU A 185 1.72 6.87 7.49
CA LEU A 185 2.52 6.75 8.68
C LEU A 185 2.37 5.36 9.28
N LEU A 186 3.46 4.63 9.28
CA LEU A 186 3.52 3.27 9.76
C LEU A 186 3.96 3.28 11.22
N LYS A 187 3.02 2.99 12.12
CA LYS A 187 3.18 3.01 13.58
C LYS A 187 3.04 1.59 14.15
N ASP A 188 3.74 0.65 13.53
CA ASP A 188 3.68 -0.73 13.95
C ASP A 188 4.47 -0.94 15.25
N LYS A 189 3.77 -1.41 16.28
CA LYS A 189 4.36 -2.08 17.44
C LYS A 189 4.23 -3.61 17.28
N GLY A 190 3.80 -4.04 16.09
CA GLY A 190 3.38 -5.39 15.82
C GLY A 190 4.52 -6.33 15.48
N ASN A 191 4.21 -7.59 15.65
CA ASN A 191 5.16 -8.66 15.64
C ASN A 191 4.90 -9.59 14.48
N LYS A 192 5.84 -9.62 13.49
CA LYS A 192 5.93 -10.70 12.52
C LYS A 192 4.66 -10.93 11.71
N ASN A 193 4.05 -9.87 11.17
CA ASN A 193 2.94 -9.95 10.22
C ASN A 193 3.45 -9.72 8.79
N PHE A 194 2.70 -10.24 7.82
CA PHE A 194 2.83 -9.87 6.43
C PHE A 194 1.76 -8.83 6.07
N ILE A 195 2.19 -7.59 5.85
CA ILE A 195 1.32 -6.45 5.55
C ILE A 195 1.38 -6.18 4.06
N ASN A 196 0.24 -6.32 3.38
CA ASN A 196 0.08 -6.17 1.94
C ASN A 196 -0.89 -5.02 1.65
N ILE A 197 -0.36 -3.91 1.15
CA ILE A 197 -1.12 -2.69 0.88
C ILE A 197 -1.16 -2.43 -0.62
N PHE A 198 -2.36 -2.19 -1.13
CA PHE A 198 -2.59 -1.87 -2.51
C PHE A 198 -3.34 -0.54 -2.65
N TYR A 199 -2.72 0.43 -3.33
CA TYR A 199 -3.31 1.72 -3.63
C TYR A 199 -3.41 1.94 -5.14
N ASN A 200 -4.60 2.33 -5.58
CA ASN A 200 -4.84 2.83 -6.92
C ASN A 200 -5.06 4.34 -6.87
N PHE A 201 -4.36 5.08 -7.71
CA PHE A 201 -4.53 6.52 -7.86
C PHE A 201 -4.97 6.83 -9.29
N SER A 202 -6.10 7.52 -9.42
CA SER A 202 -6.56 8.14 -10.66
C SER A 202 -6.45 9.65 -10.53
N LEU A 203 -5.56 10.24 -11.32
CA LEU A 203 -5.28 11.66 -11.32
C LEU A 203 -5.86 12.27 -12.59
N GLU A 204 -6.97 13.00 -12.44
CA GLU A 204 -7.57 13.73 -13.54
C GLU A 204 -6.76 14.99 -13.93
N LYS A 205 -7.17 15.64 -15.01
CA LYS A 205 -6.46 16.80 -15.58
C LYS A 205 -6.12 17.85 -14.53
N ASN A 206 -4.86 18.34 -14.55
CA ASN A 206 -4.30 19.35 -13.64
C ASN A 206 -4.34 18.94 -12.15
N SER A 207 -4.58 17.70 -11.81
CA SER A 207 -4.56 17.27 -10.39
C SER A 207 -3.14 17.05 -9.88
N VAL A 208 -2.95 17.18 -8.56
CA VAL A 208 -1.63 17.06 -7.92
C VAL A 208 -1.70 16.11 -6.74
N LEU A 209 -0.90 15.07 -6.77
CA LEU A 209 -0.69 14.14 -5.66
C LEU A 209 0.70 14.35 -5.06
N LYS A 210 0.77 14.63 -3.75
CA LYS A 210 2.00 14.54 -2.94
C LYS A 210 1.82 13.41 -1.94
N ASN A 211 2.62 12.36 -2.10
CA ASN A 211 2.46 11.11 -1.37
C ASN A 211 3.74 10.77 -0.59
N TYR A 212 3.69 10.82 0.73
CA TYR A 212 4.81 10.57 1.63
C TYR A 212 4.59 9.25 2.35
N LYS A 213 5.50 8.31 2.20
CA LYS A 213 5.50 7.01 2.86
C LYS A 213 6.56 7.00 3.96
N ILE A 214 6.14 6.94 5.22
CA ILE A 214 7.04 7.06 6.37
C ILE A 214 7.01 5.77 7.18
N ASP A 215 8.07 4.99 7.08
CA ASP A 215 8.35 3.78 7.84
C ASP A 215 9.60 3.99 8.69
N GLN A 216 9.46 4.66 9.83
CA GLN A 216 10.60 5.01 10.70
C GLN A 216 10.68 4.22 11.99
N PHE A 217 9.61 3.51 12.38
CA PHE A 217 9.55 2.76 13.64
C PHE A 217 10.01 1.33 13.44
N GLU A 218 10.96 0.88 14.27
CA GLU A 218 11.48 -0.47 14.19
C GLU A 218 10.41 -1.50 14.54
N ASN A 219 10.26 -2.48 13.65
CA ASN A 219 9.30 -3.56 13.80
C ASN A 219 9.76 -4.80 13.02
N ASP A 220 9.17 -5.96 13.35
CA ASP A 220 9.51 -7.25 12.73
C ASP A 220 8.53 -7.63 11.60
N ASN A 221 7.80 -6.69 11.05
CA ASN A 221 6.86 -6.97 9.96
C ASN A 221 7.58 -7.11 8.62
N ILE A 222 6.97 -7.90 7.76
CA ILE A 222 7.25 -8.00 6.34
C ILE A 222 6.21 -7.16 5.62
N ARG A 223 6.64 -6.22 4.77
CA ARG A 223 5.73 -5.32 4.09
C ARG A 223 5.89 -5.36 2.58
N TYR A 224 4.77 -5.42 1.92
CA TYR A 224 4.65 -5.17 0.49
C TYR A 224 3.64 -4.05 0.27
N MET A 225 4.03 -3.04 -0.50
CA MET A 225 3.15 -1.95 -0.91
C MET A 225 3.22 -1.76 -2.40
N PHE A 226 2.07 -1.75 -3.05
CA PHE A 226 1.94 -1.50 -4.46
C PHE A 226 1.11 -0.22 -4.69
N ASN A 227 1.66 0.70 -5.46
CA ASN A 227 0.98 1.93 -5.86
C ASN A 227 0.83 1.92 -7.38
N ASN A 228 -0.41 1.89 -7.85
CA ASN A 228 -0.77 2.01 -9.25
C ASN A 228 -1.28 3.42 -9.51
N ILE A 229 -0.63 4.19 -10.38
CA ILE A 229 -0.94 5.60 -10.62
C ILE A 229 -1.26 5.79 -12.10
N LYS A 230 -2.44 6.33 -12.40
CA LYS A 230 -2.86 6.70 -13.75
C LYS A 230 -3.00 8.22 -13.81
N GLN A 231 -2.32 8.85 -14.77
CA GLN A 231 -2.21 10.31 -14.85
C GLN A 231 -2.76 10.85 -16.16
N SER A 232 -3.76 11.72 -16.06
CA SER A 232 -4.29 12.53 -17.16
C SER A 232 -3.42 13.77 -17.42
N SER A 233 -3.79 14.60 -18.41
CA SER A 233 -2.98 15.74 -18.86
C SER A 233 -2.67 16.75 -17.75
N ASN A 234 -1.45 17.26 -17.74
CA ASN A 234 -0.92 18.24 -16.78
C ASN A 234 -0.99 17.79 -15.30
N SER A 235 -1.29 16.52 -15.01
CA SER A 235 -1.28 16.03 -13.64
C SER A 235 0.13 15.77 -13.15
N VAL A 236 0.31 15.86 -11.83
CA VAL A 236 1.62 15.67 -11.19
C VAL A 236 1.50 14.70 -10.03
N SER A 237 2.36 13.69 -9.99
CA SER A 237 2.55 12.84 -8.82
C SER A 237 3.97 12.97 -8.27
N GLU A 238 4.08 13.23 -6.97
CA GLU A 238 5.33 13.22 -6.22
C GLU A 238 5.21 12.16 -5.13
N THR A 239 6.03 11.13 -5.17
CA THR A 239 6.09 10.09 -4.14
C THR A 239 7.45 10.12 -3.46
N PHE A 240 7.46 10.16 -2.13
CA PHE A 240 8.66 10.13 -1.31
C PHE A 240 8.60 9.01 -0.29
N TYR A 241 9.65 8.23 -0.20
CA TYR A 241 9.83 7.15 0.78
C TYR A 241 10.89 7.49 1.81
N LEU A 242 10.53 7.43 3.09
CA LEU A 242 11.47 7.33 4.20
C LEU A 242 11.32 5.93 4.79
N SER A 243 12.33 5.09 4.60
CA SER A 243 12.23 3.67 4.95
C SER A 243 13.37 3.24 5.87
N LYS A 244 13.01 2.82 7.10
CA LYS A 244 13.95 2.42 8.14
C LYS A 244 13.43 1.25 8.98
N GLY A 245 12.12 1.14 9.18
CA GLY A 245 11.52 0.41 10.30
C GLY A 245 11.42 -1.10 10.13
N SER A 246 10.77 -1.57 9.10
CA SER A 246 10.41 -2.98 8.88
C SER A 246 11.61 -3.89 8.66
N THR A 247 11.50 -5.18 9.01
CA THR A 247 12.53 -6.19 8.71
C THR A 247 12.70 -6.36 7.20
N PHE A 248 11.58 -6.43 6.48
CA PHE A 248 11.55 -6.43 5.02
C PHE A 248 10.51 -5.44 4.52
N SER A 249 10.86 -4.63 3.53
CA SER A 249 9.92 -3.72 2.86
C SER A 249 10.20 -3.68 1.37
N LYS A 250 9.17 -3.98 0.56
CA LYS A 250 9.21 -3.79 -0.88
C LYS A 250 8.09 -2.86 -1.30
N ASN A 251 8.48 -1.77 -1.94
CA ASN A 251 7.57 -0.74 -2.44
C ASN A 251 7.63 -0.73 -3.96
N GLU A 252 6.51 -0.98 -4.61
CA GLU A 252 6.39 -0.93 -6.07
C GLU A 252 5.50 0.23 -6.49
N ILE A 253 5.93 0.95 -7.52
CA ILE A 253 5.19 2.03 -8.14
C ILE A 253 5.08 1.73 -9.62
N PHE A 254 3.84 1.61 -10.09
CA PHE A 254 3.53 1.62 -11.51
C PHE A 254 2.80 2.91 -11.83
N CYS A 255 3.33 3.66 -12.78
CA CYS A 255 2.78 4.95 -13.16
C CYS A 255 2.61 5.03 -14.66
N ASP A 256 1.38 5.20 -15.11
CA ASP A 256 1.01 5.41 -16.49
C ASP A 256 0.78 6.91 -16.75
N LEU A 257 1.67 7.55 -17.49
CA LEU A 257 1.52 8.92 -17.97
C LEU A 257 0.68 8.89 -19.26
N LYS A 258 -0.65 9.02 -19.10
CA LYS A 258 -1.65 8.89 -20.17
C LYS A 258 -2.04 10.21 -20.84
N GLY A 259 -1.73 11.32 -20.19
CA GLY A 259 -2.03 12.64 -20.70
C GLY A 259 -0.78 13.48 -20.90
N GLU A 260 -0.77 14.32 -21.95
CA GLU A 260 0.33 15.22 -22.23
C GLU A 260 0.66 16.14 -21.05
N HIS A 261 1.93 16.48 -20.92
CA HIS A 261 2.49 17.32 -19.85
C HIS A 261 2.32 16.76 -18.43
N SER A 262 1.92 15.49 -18.29
CA SER A 262 1.93 14.83 -16.99
C SER A 262 3.35 14.54 -16.51
N SER A 263 3.55 14.53 -15.19
CA SER A 263 4.87 14.35 -14.58
C SER A 263 4.83 13.47 -13.35
N ALA A 264 5.81 12.56 -13.21
CA ALA A 264 5.94 11.67 -12.07
C ALA A 264 7.34 11.77 -11.44
N PHE A 265 7.37 12.00 -10.13
CA PHE A 265 8.59 12.08 -9.34
C PHE A 265 8.58 11.01 -8.26
N VAL A 266 9.64 10.20 -8.20
CA VAL A 266 9.82 9.16 -7.20
C VAL A 266 11.14 9.36 -6.48
N ASN A 267 11.07 9.69 -5.20
CA ASN A 267 12.23 9.95 -4.37
C ASN A 267 12.21 9.03 -3.14
N GLY A 268 13.37 8.72 -2.59
CA GLY A 268 13.45 7.90 -1.40
C GLY A 268 14.77 8.01 -0.66
N VAL A 269 14.69 7.80 0.65
CA VAL A 269 15.84 7.69 1.54
C VAL A 269 15.67 6.43 2.37
N PHE A 270 16.70 5.58 2.33
CA PHE A 270 16.81 4.38 3.14
C PHE A 270 17.87 4.57 4.23
N SER A 271 17.50 4.23 5.46
CA SER A 271 18.43 4.16 6.58
C SER A 271 18.30 2.78 7.21
N LEU A 272 19.14 1.83 6.78
CA LEU A 272 19.02 0.43 7.15
C LEU A 272 20.09 -0.01 8.14
N ASN A 273 19.67 -0.73 9.16
CA ASN A 273 20.54 -1.47 10.06
C ASN A 273 20.86 -2.86 9.48
N LYS A 274 21.80 -3.57 10.09
CA LYS A 274 22.09 -4.97 9.77
C LYS A 274 20.82 -5.81 9.86
N ASN A 275 20.63 -6.74 8.93
CA ASN A 275 19.49 -7.68 8.84
C ASN A 275 18.17 -7.10 8.34
N LYS A 276 18.13 -5.87 7.82
CA LYS A 276 16.97 -5.32 7.14
C LYS A 276 17.18 -5.29 5.63
N HIS A 277 16.11 -5.54 4.88
CA HIS A 277 16.14 -5.52 3.42
C HIS A 277 14.97 -4.68 2.90
N HIS A 278 15.27 -3.57 2.23
CA HIS A 278 14.25 -2.71 1.66
C HIS A 278 14.51 -2.49 0.18
N GLU A 279 13.43 -2.50 -0.61
CA GLU A 279 13.45 -2.30 -2.06
C GLU A 279 12.45 -1.22 -2.47
N ILE A 280 12.82 -0.39 -3.45
CA ILE A 280 11.89 0.40 -4.26
C ILE A 280 12.05 -0.05 -5.70
N LYS A 281 10.93 -0.35 -6.35
CA LYS A 281 10.83 -0.56 -7.78
C LYS A 281 9.86 0.46 -8.35
N ALA A 282 10.31 1.26 -9.30
CA ALA A 282 9.45 2.17 -10.04
C ALA A 282 9.45 1.79 -11.52
N LYS A 283 8.25 1.67 -12.09
CA LYS A 283 8.00 1.52 -13.52
C LYS A 283 7.12 2.67 -13.95
N ILE A 284 7.66 3.55 -14.79
CA ILE A 284 6.94 4.71 -15.31
C ILE A 284 6.82 4.57 -16.82
N ASN A 285 5.59 4.44 -17.29
CA ASN A 285 5.27 4.30 -18.71
C ASN A 285 4.89 5.67 -19.29
N HIS A 286 5.64 6.14 -20.27
CA HIS A 286 5.35 7.34 -21.05
C HIS A 286 4.47 6.92 -22.25
N LEU A 287 3.15 7.04 -22.10
CA LEU A 287 2.18 6.56 -23.10
C LEU A 287 1.82 7.63 -24.15
N VAL A 288 2.18 8.87 -23.89
CA VAL A 288 2.00 10.02 -24.80
C VAL A 288 3.23 10.92 -24.77
N GLU A 289 3.32 11.81 -25.74
CA GLU A 289 4.41 12.79 -25.83
C GLU A 289 4.39 13.83 -24.70
N ASN A 290 5.49 14.58 -24.57
CA ASN A 290 5.63 15.71 -23.62
C ASN A 290 5.45 15.34 -22.14
N THR A 291 5.69 14.09 -21.75
CA THR A 291 5.63 13.66 -20.36
C THR A 291 7.01 13.64 -19.70
N LYS A 292 7.08 13.76 -18.38
CA LYS A 292 8.33 13.82 -17.63
C LYS A 292 8.34 12.85 -16.45
N SER A 293 9.49 12.26 -16.17
CA SER A 293 9.71 11.50 -14.94
C SER A 293 11.10 11.72 -14.38
N TYR A 294 11.21 11.61 -13.06
CA TYR A 294 12.47 11.71 -12.36
C TYR A 294 12.48 10.77 -11.16
N GLN A 295 13.61 10.09 -10.94
CA GLN A 295 13.80 9.19 -9.81
C GLN A 295 15.11 9.50 -9.10
N SER A 296 15.07 9.60 -7.77
CA SER A 296 16.26 9.78 -6.92
C SER A 296 16.10 8.98 -5.64
N VAL A 297 17.01 8.02 -5.43
CA VAL A 297 17.01 7.19 -4.22
C VAL A 297 18.38 7.26 -3.57
N SER A 298 18.41 7.67 -2.31
CA SER A 298 19.62 7.77 -1.50
C SER A 298 19.64 6.70 -0.42
N TYR A 299 20.82 6.12 -0.19
CA TYR A 299 21.04 5.09 0.83
C TYR A 299 22.08 5.59 1.83
N THR A 300 21.78 5.46 3.13
CA THR A 300 22.77 5.60 4.20
C THR A 300 23.19 4.22 4.65
N HIS A 301 24.50 3.95 4.69
CA HIS A 301 25.12 2.64 4.97
C HIS A 301 25.03 1.61 3.83
N LEU A 302 25.56 1.97 2.67
CA LEU A 302 26.06 0.98 1.73
C LEU A 302 27.39 0.41 2.26
N THR A 303 27.37 -0.77 2.86
CA THR A 303 28.56 -1.62 2.85
C THR A 303 28.65 -2.24 1.47
N LEU A 304 29.38 -1.61 0.57
CA LEU A 304 29.83 -2.28 -0.64
C LEU A 304 30.60 -3.53 -0.21
N PRO A 305 30.36 -4.71 -0.79
CA PRO A 305 31.22 -5.85 -0.56
C PRO A 305 32.61 -5.47 -1.09
N THR A 306 33.52 -5.21 -0.16
CA THR A 306 34.94 -5.01 -0.44
C THR A 306 35.61 -6.38 -0.65
N ASN A 307 35.24 -7.08 -1.72
CA ASN A 307 36.01 -8.17 -2.25
C ASN A 307 35.71 -8.34 -3.72
N ARG A 308 36.35 -7.53 -4.53
CA ARG A 308 36.85 -7.97 -5.82
C ARG A 308 38.31 -8.32 -5.60
N GLU A 309 38.59 -9.57 -5.32
CA GLU A 309 39.87 -10.12 -5.67
C GLU A 309 39.92 -10.26 -7.18
N VAL A 310 40.96 -9.71 -7.76
CA VAL A 310 41.36 -9.76 -9.16
C VAL A 310 41.86 -11.17 -9.49
#